data_6fabd6e653a47aaab883af6a90db59b0
#
_entry.id   6fabd6e653a47aaab883af6a90db59b0
#
_cell.length_a   1.000
_cell.length_b   1.000
_cell.length_c   1.000
_cell.angle_alpha   90.00
_cell.angle_beta   90.00
_cell.angle_gamma   90.00
#
_symmetry.space_group_name_H-M   'P 1'
#
loop_
_entity.id
_entity.type
_entity.pdbx_description
1 polymer ?
#
loop_
_entity_poly.entity_id
_entity_poly.type
_entity_poly.pdbx_seq_one_letter_code
_entity_poly.pdbx_strand_id
1 'polypeptide(L)'
;MAQRPRIERASFADGVGWLSAGGNLMARGGAPLFRVATVLLLFSLLQIVPVIGMLLLLILSPALTAGMLNVFHDIERGRAIGPATMLSGLADGEARSRLIGIGVVFVAGMVLAGVIFVGWISGQTELGALNALMSDPEALRQDPMPLFALLAGVNWFGGTALALTVVGLVLSATYFAVPLVFFWRWPVIAALLFSLRAVLANWIAFLGFGLLVFGVLLLMGLMISVFGGILQLALGSIGVLLLQLLIVFLSLFFQLLMAAAQWRAFLRVFPVGVDPDAPIEV
;
A
#
# COMPACT_ATOMS: atom_id res chain seq x y z
N MET A 1 22.25 -28.09 3.30
CA MET A 1 20.89 -28.07 2.69
C MET A 1 20.19 -26.83 3.23
N ALA A 2 20.07 -25.79 2.44
CA ALA A 2 19.35 -24.58 2.83
C ALA A 2 17.88 -24.95 3.10
N GLN A 3 17.40 -24.72 4.32
CA GLN A 3 16.00 -25.00 4.66
C GLN A 3 15.13 -24.02 3.89
N ARG A 4 14.26 -24.55 3.02
CA ARG A 4 13.25 -23.72 2.37
C ARG A 4 12.39 -23.06 3.45
N PRO A 5 12.16 -21.74 3.38
CA PRO A 5 11.34 -21.07 4.38
C PRO A 5 9.96 -21.73 4.45
N ARG A 6 9.55 -22.09 5.66
CA ARG A 6 8.25 -22.71 5.91
C ARG A 6 7.23 -21.60 6.18
N ILE A 7 6.07 -21.66 5.53
CA ILE A 7 4.95 -20.76 5.81
C ILE A 7 4.28 -21.26 7.10
N GLU A 8 4.32 -20.49 8.18
CA GLU A 8 3.55 -20.76 9.38
C GLU A 8 2.17 -20.13 9.30
N ARG A 9 1.20 -20.78 9.91
CA ARG A 9 -0.16 -20.26 9.99
C ARG A 9 -0.30 -19.32 11.17
N ALA A 10 -0.81 -18.13 10.90
CA ALA A 10 -1.17 -17.13 11.87
C ALA A 10 -2.70 -17.18 12.13
N SER A 11 -3.09 -16.93 13.37
CA SER A 11 -4.50 -16.84 13.78
C SER A 11 -5.08 -15.46 13.48
N PHE A 12 -6.40 -15.31 13.61
CA PHE A 12 -7.08 -14.00 13.55
C PHE A 12 -6.49 -13.01 14.57
N ALA A 13 -6.22 -13.49 15.81
CA ALA A 13 -5.64 -12.67 16.86
C ALA A 13 -4.20 -12.21 16.53
N ASP A 14 -3.40 -13.06 15.87
CA ASP A 14 -2.08 -12.66 15.37
C ASP A 14 -2.22 -11.49 14.39
N GLY A 15 -3.18 -11.57 13.44
CA GLY A 15 -3.43 -10.49 12.47
C GLY A 15 -3.79 -9.16 13.13
N VAL A 16 -4.70 -9.17 14.09
CA VAL A 16 -5.04 -8.00 14.91
C VAL A 16 -3.80 -7.50 15.68
N GLY A 17 -2.97 -8.42 16.18
CA GLY A 17 -1.75 -8.10 16.94
C GLY A 17 -0.66 -7.43 16.12
N TRP A 18 -0.60 -7.61 14.78
CA TRP A 18 0.46 -7.04 13.95
C TRP A 18 0.52 -5.51 14.01
N LEU A 19 -0.64 -4.85 14.03
CA LEU A 19 -0.70 -3.39 14.06
C LEU A 19 -0.19 -2.84 15.40
N SER A 20 -0.62 -3.42 16.51
CA SER A 20 -0.16 -3.01 17.86
C SER A 20 1.32 -3.33 18.07
N ALA A 21 1.79 -4.50 17.62
CA ALA A 21 3.21 -4.86 17.66
C ALA A 21 4.06 -3.94 16.77
N GLY A 22 3.53 -3.53 15.60
CA GLY A 22 4.15 -2.53 14.74
C GLY A 22 4.23 -1.17 15.40
N GLY A 23 3.16 -0.71 16.06
CA GLY A 23 3.13 0.53 16.83
C GLY A 23 4.15 0.56 17.96
N ASN A 24 4.29 -0.55 18.71
CA ASN A 24 5.31 -0.69 19.76
C ASN A 24 6.74 -0.64 19.19
N LEU A 25 6.96 -1.27 18.03
CA LEU A 25 8.25 -1.22 17.34
C LEU A 25 8.56 0.20 16.86
N MET A 26 7.57 0.90 16.32
CA MET A 26 7.68 2.29 15.88
C MET A 26 8.00 3.23 17.08
N ALA A 27 7.34 3.02 18.22
CA ALA A 27 7.64 3.80 19.45
C ALA A 27 9.09 3.63 19.90
N ARG A 28 9.67 2.45 19.74
CA ARG A 28 11.09 2.18 20.03
C ARG A 28 12.06 2.94 19.10
N GLY A 29 11.64 3.25 17.86
CA GLY A 29 12.43 4.01 16.91
C GLY A 29 12.62 5.50 17.29
N GLY A 30 11.67 6.05 18.05
CA GLY A 30 11.74 7.40 18.61
C GLY A 30 11.98 8.53 17.60
N ALA A 31 12.69 9.58 18.04
CA ALA A 31 12.97 10.78 17.23
C ALA A 31 13.69 10.51 15.88
N PRO A 32 14.59 9.55 15.71
CA PRO A 32 15.19 9.24 14.42
C PRO A 32 14.19 8.92 13.30
N LEU A 33 12.98 8.42 13.62
CA LEU A 33 11.94 8.17 12.64
C LEU A 33 11.46 9.43 11.91
N PHE A 34 11.57 10.61 12.52
CA PHE A 34 11.24 11.87 11.82
C PHE A 34 12.14 12.10 10.62
N ARG A 35 13.43 11.73 10.70
CA ARG A 35 14.36 11.81 9.55
C ARG A 35 13.97 10.84 8.44
N VAL A 36 13.49 9.66 8.80
CA VAL A 36 12.96 8.67 7.85
C VAL A 36 11.67 9.21 7.21
N ALA A 37 10.74 9.76 7.99
CA ALA A 37 9.51 10.37 7.50
C ALA A 37 9.78 11.55 6.54
N THR A 38 10.83 12.33 6.79
CA THR A 38 11.25 13.42 5.87
C THR A 38 11.62 12.87 4.48
N VAL A 39 12.29 11.72 4.41
CA VAL A 39 12.60 11.08 3.12
C VAL A 39 11.31 10.69 2.39
N LEU A 40 10.35 10.08 3.12
CA LEU A 40 9.04 9.72 2.55
C LEU A 40 8.28 10.96 2.05
N LEU A 41 8.31 12.05 2.83
CA LEU A 41 7.71 13.32 2.44
C LEU A 41 8.32 13.85 1.14
N LEU A 42 9.65 13.81 1.00
CA LEU A 42 10.31 14.24 -0.23
C LEU A 42 9.88 13.40 -1.44
N PHE A 43 9.76 12.08 -1.30
CA PHE A 43 9.24 11.23 -2.36
C PHE A 43 7.76 11.52 -2.67
N SER A 44 6.94 11.86 -1.67
CA SER A 44 5.54 12.20 -1.89
C SER A 44 5.36 13.46 -2.75
N LEU A 45 6.36 14.36 -2.79
CA LEU A 45 6.34 15.54 -3.66
C LEU A 45 6.35 15.19 -5.17
N LEU A 46 6.78 13.99 -5.53
CA LEU A 46 6.66 13.51 -6.92
C LEU A 46 5.21 13.52 -7.42
N GLN A 47 4.23 13.38 -6.52
CA GLN A 47 2.80 13.45 -6.86
C GLN A 47 2.36 14.82 -7.37
N ILE A 48 3.16 15.86 -7.19
CA ILE A 48 2.89 17.20 -7.76
C ILE A 48 2.90 17.15 -9.28
N VAL A 49 3.68 16.21 -9.88
CA VAL A 49 3.66 15.97 -11.32
C VAL A 49 2.55 14.95 -11.63
N PRO A 50 1.41 15.37 -12.20
CA PRO A 50 0.29 14.48 -12.44
C PRO A 50 0.69 13.31 -13.34
N VAL A 51 0.10 12.15 -13.13
CA VAL A 51 0.30 10.89 -13.88
C VAL A 51 1.73 10.37 -13.79
N ILE A 52 2.74 11.11 -14.28
CA ILE A 52 4.14 10.66 -14.33
C ILE A 52 4.68 10.44 -12.90
N GLY A 53 4.49 11.41 -12.02
CA GLY A 53 4.97 11.32 -10.63
C GLY A 53 4.28 10.20 -9.86
N MET A 54 2.98 10.04 -10.06
CA MET A 54 2.21 8.94 -9.46
C MET A 54 2.69 7.58 -9.97
N LEU A 55 2.88 7.39 -11.28
CA LEU A 55 3.39 6.15 -11.86
C LEU A 55 4.80 5.84 -11.36
N LEU A 56 5.66 6.85 -11.30
CA LEU A 56 7.02 6.70 -10.79
C LEU A 56 7.00 6.26 -9.32
N LEU A 57 6.16 6.86 -8.48
CA LEU A 57 6.01 6.46 -7.08
C LEU A 57 5.49 5.02 -6.95
N LEU A 58 4.51 4.62 -7.75
CA LEU A 58 3.99 3.25 -7.75
C LEU A 58 5.08 2.24 -8.12
N ILE A 59 5.91 2.55 -9.12
CA ILE A 59 7.04 1.69 -9.54
C ILE A 59 8.12 1.64 -8.46
N LEU A 60 8.41 2.76 -7.79
CA LEU A 60 9.42 2.85 -6.75
C LEU A 60 8.91 2.36 -5.37
N SER A 61 7.60 2.25 -5.18
CA SER A 61 7.00 1.92 -3.88
C SER A 61 7.55 0.62 -3.25
N PRO A 62 7.84 -0.48 -3.99
CA PRO A 62 8.45 -1.66 -3.36
C PRO A 62 9.87 -1.39 -2.84
N ALA A 63 10.65 -0.55 -3.53
CA ALA A 63 11.99 -0.19 -3.06
C ALA A 63 11.95 0.72 -1.83
N LEU A 64 11.00 1.65 -1.77
CA LEU A 64 10.75 2.47 -0.58
C LEU A 64 10.23 1.62 0.59
N THR A 65 9.33 0.68 0.32
CA THR A 65 8.84 -0.28 1.32
C THR A 65 9.99 -1.13 1.86
N ALA A 66 10.88 -1.63 1.02
CA ALA A 66 12.06 -2.37 1.44
C ALA A 66 12.94 -1.54 2.39
N GLY A 67 13.15 -0.25 2.08
CA GLY A 67 13.85 0.68 2.96
C GLY A 67 13.16 0.87 4.32
N MET A 68 11.82 1.03 4.33
CA MET A 68 11.05 1.10 5.59
C MET A 68 11.17 -0.20 6.40
N LEU A 69 11.07 -1.35 5.76
CA LEU A 69 11.25 -2.65 6.44
C LEU A 69 12.65 -2.78 7.03
N ASN A 70 13.69 -2.30 6.31
CA ASN A 70 15.05 -2.27 6.81
C ASN A 70 15.20 -1.34 8.03
N VAL A 71 14.52 -0.21 8.05
CA VAL A 71 14.45 0.67 9.24
C VAL A 71 13.91 -0.09 10.45
N PHE A 72 12.81 -0.84 10.29
CA PHE A 72 12.23 -1.59 11.41
C PHE A 72 13.05 -2.81 11.80
N HIS A 73 13.73 -3.43 10.87
CA HIS A 73 14.73 -4.46 11.13
C HIS A 73 15.89 -3.92 12.00
N ASP A 74 16.42 -2.75 11.66
CA ASP A 74 17.50 -2.11 12.42
C ASP A 74 17.05 -1.67 13.82
N ILE A 75 15.81 -1.11 13.95
CA ILE A 75 15.22 -0.78 15.26
C ILE A 75 15.13 -2.03 16.15
N GLU A 76 14.70 -3.16 15.61
CA GLU A 76 14.57 -4.41 16.37
C GLU A 76 15.92 -4.90 16.88
N ARG A 77 16.98 -4.68 16.12
CA ARG A 77 18.38 -5.02 16.48
C ARG A 77 19.12 -3.93 17.29
N GLY A 78 18.45 -2.83 17.61
CA GLY A 78 19.07 -1.71 18.35
C GLY A 78 20.10 -0.94 17.52
N ARG A 79 20.07 -1.04 16.19
CA ARG A 79 20.96 -0.33 15.28
C ARG A 79 20.50 1.10 15.04
N ALA A 80 21.41 1.98 14.68
CA ALA A 80 21.09 3.37 14.33
C ALA A 80 20.34 3.43 12.98
N ILE A 81 19.26 4.22 12.93
CA ILE A 81 18.44 4.42 11.74
C ILE A 81 18.55 5.86 11.21
N GLY A 82 18.33 6.00 9.89
CA GLY A 82 18.36 7.31 9.25
C GLY A 82 17.99 7.27 7.77
N PRO A 83 18.20 8.38 7.05
CA PRO A 83 17.91 8.48 5.61
C PRO A 83 18.60 7.39 4.77
N ALA A 84 19.83 7.04 5.08
CA ALA A 84 20.56 5.98 4.37
C ALA A 84 19.89 4.61 4.53
N THR A 85 19.42 4.27 5.75
CA THR A 85 18.68 3.03 6.00
C THR A 85 17.37 3.02 5.18
N MET A 86 16.66 4.16 5.14
CA MET A 86 15.42 4.29 4.36
C MET A 86 15.65 4.12 2.86
N LEU A 87 16.78 4.60 2.35
CA LEU A 87 17.12 4.53 0.92
C LEU A 87 17.79 3.21 0.53
N SER A 88 18.00 2.27 1.46
CA SER A 88 18.71 1.01 1.21
C SER A 88 18.10 0.18 0.07
N GLY A 89 16.77 0.15 -0.07
CA GLY A 89 16.10 -0.54 -1.18
C GLY A 89 16.38 0.07 -2.56
N LEU A 90 16.77 1.35 -2.62
CA LEU A 90 17.18 2.04 -3.85
C LEU A 90 18.71 2.03 -4.04
N ALA A 91 19.48 1.99 -2.95
CA ALA A 91 20.94 2.00 -2.98
C ALA A 91 21.53 0.65 -3.39
N ASP A 92 20.88 -0.46 -3.02
CA ASP A 92 21.31 -1.82 -3.36
C ASP A 92 21.00 -2.13 -4.84
N GLY A 93 22.02 -2.17 -5.67
CA GLY A 93 21.86 -2.30 -7.13
C GLY A 93 21.16 -3.59 -7.56
N GLU A 94 21.42 -4.72 -6.89
CA GLU A 94 20.82 -6.01 -7.20
C GLU A 94 19.36 -6.09 -6.72
N ALA A 95 19.10 -5.72 -5.47
CA ALA A 95 17.75 -5.69 -4.93
C ALA A 95 16.89 -4.63 -5.64
N ARG A 96 17.44 -3.44 -5.97
CA ARG A 96 16.73 -2.36 -6.65
C ARG A 96 16.07 -2.81 -7.94
N SER A 97 16.80 -3.49 -8.83
CA SER A 97 16.26 -3.93 -10.11
C SER A 97 15.09 -4.90 -9.93
N ARG A 98 15.20 -5.82 -8.97
CA ARG A 98 14.12 -6.76 -8.62
C ARG A 98 12.92 -6.08 -7.97
N LEU A 99 13.15 -5.12 -7.06
CA LEU A 99 12.10 -4.34 -6.41
C LEU A 99 11.34 -3.46 -7.41
N ILE A 100 12.04 -2.82 -8.35
CA ILE A 100 11.42 -2.12 -9.47
C ILE A 100 10.58 -3.09 -10.31
N GLY A 101 11.08 -4.31 -10.56
CA GLY A 101 10.30 -5.36 -11.24
C GLY A 101 8.99 -5.69 -10.53
N ILE A 102 8.98 -5.76 -9.18
CA ILE A 102 7.75 -5.90 -8.39
C ILE A 102 6.83 -4.69 -8.61
N GLY A 103 7.38 -3.47 -8.64
CA GLY A 103 6.61 -2.24 -8.90
C GLY A 103 5.96 -2.22 -10.28
N VAL A 104 6.66 -2.68 -11.31
CA VAL A 104 6.10 -2.83 -12.65
C VAL A 104 4.96 -3.84 -12.67
N VAL A 105 5.11 -5.00 -12.02
CA VAL A 105 4.04 -6.00 -11.89
C VAL A 105 2.84 -5.42 -11.12
N PHE A 106 3.09 -4.65 -10.08
CA PHE A 106 2.05 -3.97 -9.31
C PHE A 106 1.25 -3.01 -10.19
N VAL A 107 1.93 -2.11 -10.94
CA VAL A 107 1.27 -1.17 -11.85
C VAL A 107 0.50 -1.90 -12.94
N ALA A 108 1.10 -2.91 -13.57
CA ALA A 108 0.43 -3.72 -14.59
C ALA A 108 -0.84 -4.39 -14.04
N GLY A 109 -0.81 -4.90 -12.82
CA GLY A 109 -1.97 -5.47 -12.14
C GLY A 109 -3.07 -4.45 -11.84
N MET A 110 -2.70 -3.21 -11.43
CA MET A 110 -3.67 -2.13 -11.22
C MET A 110 -4.31 -1.69 -12.55
N VAL A 111 -3.52 -1.58 -13.61
CA VAL A 111 -4.02 -1.28 -14.96
C VAL A 111 -4.99 -2.38 -15.41
N LEU A 112 -4.63 -3.66 -15.22
CA LEU A 112 -5.51 -4.78 -15.57
C LEU A 112 -6.84 -4.71 -14.80
N ALA A 113 -6.82 -4.41 -13.51
CA ALA A 113 -8.05 -4.24 -12.71
C ALA A 113 -8.91 -3.10 -13.27
N GLY A 114 -8.28 -1.97 -13.65
CA GLY A 114 -8.97 -0.85 -14.28
C GLY A 114 -9.59 -1.22 -15.64
N VAL A 115 -8.84 -1.92 -16.48
CA VAL A 115 -9.33 -2.39 -17.79
C VAL A 115 -10.52 -3.35 -17.62
N ILE A 116 -10.45 -4.28 -16.65
CA ILE A 116 -11.56 -5.20 -16.36
C ILE A 116 -12.79 -4.41 -15.89
N PHE A 117 -12.62 -3.44 -15.00
CA PHE A 117 -13.71 -2.63 -14.49
C PHE A 117 -14.37 -1.79 -15.60
N VAL A 118 -13.56 -1.08 -16.39
CA VAL A 118 -14.05 -0.28 -17.52
C VAL A 118 -14.70 -1.17 -18.57
N GLY A 119 -14.08 -2.31 -18.92
CA GLY A 119 -14.64 -3.27 -19.87
C GLY A 119 -15.97 -3.84 -19.41
N TRP A 120 -16.12 -4.11 -18.11
CA TRP A 120 -17.40 -4.56 -17.54
C TRP A 120 -18.50 -3.51 -17.69
N ILE A 121 -18.22 -2.24 -17.38
CA ILE A 121 -19.18 -1.14 -17.53
C ILE A 121 -19.52 -0.94 -19.02
N SER A 122 -18.48 -0.87 -19.86
CA SER A 122 -18.66 -0.66 -21.31
C SER A 122 -19.49 -1.77 -22.00
N GLY A 123 -19.40 -3.00 -21.49
CA GLY A 123 -20.18 -4.11 -21.99
C GLY A 123 -21.67 -4.07 -21.61
N GLN A 124 -22.05 -3.19 -20.67
CA GLN A 124 -23.42 -3.04 -20.19
C GLN A 124 -24.05 -1.68 -20.57
N THR A 125 -23.25 -0.75 -21.09
CA THR A 125 -23.71 0.57 -21.52
C THR A 125 -23.71 0.69 -23.04
N GLU A 126 -24.68 1.42 -23.60
CA GLU A 126 -24.61 1.82 -24.99
C GLU A 126 -23.49 2.85 -25.18
N LEU A 127 -22.32 2.39 -25.65
CA LEU A 127 -21.15 3.25 -25.86
C LEU A 127 -21.45 4.45 -26.76
N GLY A 128 -22.37 4.29 -27.74
CA GLY A 128 -22.83 5.37 -28.60
C GLY A 128 -23.54 6.48 -27.80
N ALA A 129 -24.46 6.10 -26.91
CA ALA A 129 -25.17 7.02 -26.04
C ALA A 129 -24.21 7.71 -25.04
N LEU A 130 -23.26 6.96 -24.46
CA LEU A 130 -22.26 7.53 -23.59
C LEU A 130 -21.37 8.56 -24.31
N ASN A 131 -20.88 8.22 -25.51
CA ASN A 131 -20.08 9.16 -26.32
C ASN A 131 -20.87 10.41 -26.70
N ALA A 132 -22.15 10.27 -27.06
CA ALA A 132 -23.01 11.41 -27.37
C ALA A 132 -23.17 12.35 -26.17
N LEU A 133 -23.38 11.79 -24.97
CA LEU A 133 -23.48 12.58 -23.72
C LEU A 133 -22.15 13.26 -23.37
N MET A 134 -21.01 12.58 -23.55
CA MET A 134 -19.69 13.10 -23.24
C MET A 134 -19.19 14.13 -24.29
N SER A 135 -19.77 14.15 -25.49
CA SER A 135 -19.41 15.13 -26.54
C SER A 135 -19.96 16.52 -26.30
N ASP A 136 -20.99 16.67 -25.43
CA ASP A 136 -21.54 17.96 -25.01
C ASP A 136 -21.51 18.11 -23.49
N PRO A 137 -20.34 18.49 -22.91
CA PRO A 137 -20.20 18.66 -21.47
C PRO A 137 -21.07 19.76 -20.88
N GLU A 138 -21.48 20.75 -21.69
CA GLU A 138 -22.33 21.88 -21.26
C GLU A 138 -23.77 21.40 -21.07
N ALA A 139 -24.33 20.66 -22.02
CA ALA A 139 -25.64 20.03 -21.89
C ALA A 139 -25.69 19.08 -20.69
N LEU A 140 -24.62 18.31 -20.44
CA LEU A 140 -24.51 17.40 -19.32
C LEU A 140 -24.46 18.11 -17.96
N ARG A 141 -23.91 19.33 -17.91
CA ARG A 141 -23.93 20.16 -16.69
C ARG A 141 -25.32 20.73 -16.41
N GLN A 142 -26.08 21.08 -17.46
CA GLN A 142 -27.45 21.60 -17.34
C GLN A 142 -28.45 20.52 -16.96
N ASP A 143 -28.34 19.33 -17.56
CA ASP A 143 -29.17 18.18 -17.23
C ASP A 143 -28.32 16.90 -17.13
N PRO A 144 -27.92 16.46 -15.93
CA PRO A 144 -27.15 15.23 -15.71
C PRO A 144 -28.05 13.96 -15.72
N MET A 145 -29.38 14.09 -15.77
CA MET A 145 -30.30 12.95 -15.67
C MET A 145 -30.12 11.87 -16.73
N PRO A 146 -29.83 12.20 -18.02
CA PRO A 146 -29.56 11.19 -19.03
C PRO A 146 -28.35 10.29 -18.70
N LEU A 147 -27.30 10.87 -18.11
CA LEU A 147 -26.14 10.09 -17.65
C LEU A 147 -26.51 9.16 -16.48
N PHE A 148 -27.25 9.67 -15.50
CA PHE A 148 -27.71 8.83 -14.40
C PHE A 148 -28.62 7.70 -14.86
N ALA A 149 -29.53 7.96 -15.81
CA ALA A 149 -30.39 6.94 -16.39
C ALA A 149 -29.59 5.85 -17.10
N LEU A 150 -28.57 6.23 -17.89
CA LEU A 150 -27.66 5.29 -18.58
C LEU A 150 -26.89 4.43 -17.57
N LEU A 151 -26.40 5.02 -16.49
CA LEU A 151 -25.60 4.34 -15.46
C LEU A 151 -26.44 3.53 -14.48
N ALA A 152 -27.73 3.84 -14.31
CA ALA A 152 -28.62 3.12 -13.38
C ALA A 152 -28.85 1.65 -13.77
N GLY A 153 -28.73 1.31 -15.07
CA GLY A 153 -28.82 -0.07 -15.56
C GLY A 153 -27.55 -0.92 -15.39
N VAL A 154 -26.45 -0.30 -14.98
CA VAL A 154 -25.15 -1.00 -14.85
C VAL A 154 -25.10 -1.84 -13.58
N ASN A 155 -24.70 -3.10 -13.71
CA ASN A 155 -24.38 -3.95 -12.57
C ASN A 155 -22.99 -3.59 -12.00
N TRP A 156 -22.93 -2.55 -11.17
CA TRP A 156 -21.70 -2.09 -10.51
C TRP A 156 -21.05 -3.15 -9.62
N PHE A 157 -21.87 -3.98 -8.99
CA PHE A 157 -21.36 -5.01 -8.06
C PHE A 157 -20.46 -6.01 -8.77
N GLY A 158 -20.84 -6.50 -9.95
CA GLY A 158 -20.06 -7.49 -10.70
C GLY A 158 -18.69 -6.94 -11.12
N GLY A 159 -18.66 -5.74 -11.72
CA GLY A 159 -17.41 -5.10 -12.15
C GLY A 159 -16.49 -4.78 -10.98
N THR A 160 -17.05 -4.22 -9.89
CA THR A 160 -16.30 -3.92 -8.69
C THR A 160 -15.72 -5.18 -8.04
N ALA A 161 -16.50 -6.25 -7.92
CA ALA A 161 -16.05 -7.52 -7.35
C ALA A 161 -14.90 -8.14 -8.16
N LEU A 162 -14.99 -8.12 -9.49
CA LEU A 162 -13.91 -8.61 -10.37
C LEU A 162 -12.65 -7.77 -10.23
N ALA A 163 -12.76 -6.45 -10.30
CA ALA A 163 -11.63 -5.55 -10.16
C ALA A 163 -10.96 -5.70 -8.79
N LEU A 164 -11.74 -5.72 -7.71
CA LEU A 164 -11.22 -5.93 -6.34
C LEU A 164 -10.57 -7.30 -6.16
N THR A 165 -11.05 -8.33 -6.86
CA THR A 165 -10.39 -9.65 -6.85
C THR A 165 -8.99 -9.55 -7.44
N VAL A 166 -8.84 -8.90 -8.59
CA VAL A 166 -7.52 -8.69 -9.21
C VAL A 166 -6.61 -7.84 -8.30
N VAL A 167 -7.12 -6.73 -7.78
CA VAL A 167 -6.39 -5.89 -6.81
C VAL A 167 -5.94 -6.71 -5.60
N GLY A 168 -6.83 -7.52 -5.01
CA GLY A 168 -6.51 -8.38 -3.88
C GLY A 168 -5.42 -9.41 -4.17
N LEU A 169 -5.45 -10.02 -5.36
CA LEU A 169 -4.41 -10.95 -5.80
C LEU A 169 -3.06 -10.25 -5.98
N VAL A 170 -3.04 -9.06 -6.59
CA VAL A 170 -1.82 -8.27 -6.79
C VAL A 170 -1.23 -7.81 -5.46
N LEU A 171 -2.06 -7.28 -4.56
CA LEU A 171 -1.63 -6.89 -3.21
C LEU A 171 -1.09 -8.10 -2.43
N SER A 172 -1.76 -9.24 -2.50
CA SER A 172 -1.32 -10.47 -1.84
C SER A 172 0.01 -11.00 -2.40
N ALA A 173 0.18 -10.91 -3.72
CA ALA A 173 1.42 -11.32 -4.37
C ALA A 173 2.59 -10.40 -3.99
N THR A 174 2.37 -9.11 -3.87
CA THR A 174 3.43 -8.12 -3.60
C THR A 174 3.75 -7.96 -2.12
N TYR A 175 2.83 -8.28 -1.20
CA TYR A 175 2.95 -8.00 0.23
C TYR A 175 4.23 -8.55 0.86
N PHE A 176 4.50 -9.85 0.76
CA PHE A 176 5.73 -10.47 1.26
C PHE A 176 6.82 -10.59 0.20
N ALA A 177 6.52 -10.34 -1.09
CA ALA A 177 7.55 -10.39 -2.12
C ALA A 177 8.65 -9.34 -1.90
N VAL A 178 8.29 -8.16 -1.37
CA VAL A 178 9.25 -7.11 -1.04
C VAL A 178 10.30 -7.59 -0.03
N PRO A 179 9.95 -8.06 1.18
CA PRO A 179 10.96 -8.55 2.12
C PRO A 179 11.68 -9.81 1.62
N LEU A 180 11.02 -10.73 0.90
CA LEU A 180 11.67 -11.90 0.32
C LEU A 180 12.76 -11.54 -0.70
N VAL A 181 12.50 -10.55 -1.54
CA VAL A 181 13.49 -10.07 -2.51
C VAL A 181 14.60 -9.28 -1.83
N PHE A 182 14.26 -8.41 -0.88
CA PHE A 182 15.23 -7.52 -0.26
C PHE A 182 16.16 -8.27 0.70
N PHE A 183 15.61 -9.02 1.65
CA PHE A 183 16.40 -9.70 2.67
C PHE A 183 16.95 -11.05 2.20
N TRP A 184 16.16 -11.81 1.41
CA TRP A 184 16.55 -13.18 1.00
C TRP A 184 16.98 -13.30 -0.45
N ARG A 185 17.07 -12.17 -1.17
CA ARG A 185 17.57 -12.12 -2.57
C ARG A 185 16.81 -13.02 -3.54
N TRP A 186 15.56 -13.32 -3.27
CA TRP A 186 14.77 -14.21 -4.12
C TRP A 186 14.49 -13.60 -5.50
N PRO A 187 14.36 -14.45 -6.55
CA PRO A 187 13.88 -14.02 -7.86
C PRO A 187 12.43 -13.49 -7.76
N VAL A 188 12.11 -12.44 -8.53
CA VAL A 188 10.83 -11.72 -8.45
C VAL A 188 9.62 -12.66 -8.55
N ILE A 189 9.60 -13.53 -9.59
CA ILE A 189 8.46 -14.42 -9.84
C ILE A 189 8.28 -15.42 -8.68
N ALA A 190 9.37 -16.00 -8.19
CA ALA A 190 9.31 -16.93 -7.06
C ALA A 190 8.80 -16.22 -5.79
N ALA A 191 9.28 -15.01 -5.51
CA ALA A 191 8.87 -14.20 -4.38
C ALA A 191 7.38 -13.82 -4.47
N LEU A 192 6.88 -13.41 -5.64
CA LEU A 192 5.47 -13.09 -5.86
C LEU A 192 4.55 -14.31 -5.63
N LEU A 193 4.89 -15.45 -6.22
CA LEU A 193 4.10 -16.68 -6.07
C LEU A 193 4.10 -17.20 -4.62
N PHE A 194 5.25 -17.10 -3.95
CA PHE A 194 5.37 -17.54 -2.57
C PHE A 194 4.64 -16.60 -1.60
N SER A 195 4.72 -15.28 -1.86
CA SER A 195 3.94 -14.27 -1.14
C SER A 195 2.44 -14.53 -1.26
N LEU A 196 1.94 -14.74 -2.48
CA LEU A 196 0.53 -15.06 -2.73
C LEU A 196 0.09 -16.30 -1.93
N ARG A 197 0.88 -17.39 -1.98
CA ARG A 197 0.61 -18.59 -1.19
C ARG A 197 0.59 -18.33 0.31
N ALA A 198 1.53 -17.52 0.80
CA ALA A 198 1.63 -17.19 2.23
C ALA A 198 0.43 -16.37 2.71
N VAL A 199 -0.01 -15.37 1.93
CA VAL A 199 -1.19 -14.56 2.25
C VAL A 199 -2.46 -15.41 2.21
N LEU A 200 -2.65 -16.22 1.16
CA LEU A 200 -3.81 -17.10 1.04
C LEU A 200 -3.84 -18.17 2.14
N ALA A 201 -2.68 -18.73 2.54
CA ALA A 201 -2.61 -19.67 3.66
C ALA A 201 -2.95 -19.02 5.02
N ASN A 202 -2.80 -17.69 5.11
CA ASN A 202 -3.03 -16.89 6.32
C ASN A 202 -4.21 -15.91 6.18
N TRP A 203 -5.16 -16.18 5.27
CA TRP A 203 -6.26 -15.26 4.94
C TRP A 203 -7.07 -14.80 6.17
N ILE A 204 -7.23 -15.68 7.17
CA ILE A 204 -7.95 -15.38 8.43
C ILE A 204 -7.19 -14.30 9.24
N ALA A 205 -5.85 -14.40 9.32
CA ALA A 205 -5.03 -13.38 9.97
C ALA A 205 -5.09 -12.05 9.21
N PHE A 206 -5.02 -12.09 7.88
CA PHE A 206 -5.17 -10.90 7.03
C PHE A 206 -6.56 -10.28 7.11
N LEU A 207 -7.62 -11.09 7.30
CA LEU A 207 -8.96 -10.56 7.57
C LEU A 207 -8.99 -9.78 8.89
N GLY A 208 -8.41 -10.34 9.97
CA GLY A 208 -8.32 -9.64 11.26
C GLY A 208 -7.52 -8.33 11.16
N PHE A 209 -6.37 -8.38 10.49
CA PHE A 209 -5.55 -7.20 10.22
C PHE A 209 -6.31 -6.15 9.40
N GLY A 210 -6.96 -6.57 8.30
CA GLY A 210 -7.73 -5.69 7.42
C GLY A 210 -8.92 -5.03 8.11
N LEU A 211 -9.68 -5.76 8.92
CA LEU A 211 -10.78 -5.22 9.71
C LEU A 211 -10.31 -4.17 10.73
N LEU A 212 -9.19 -4.45 11.41
CA LEU A 212 -8.60 -3.48 12.34
C LEU A 212 -8.12 -2.22 11.61
N VAL A 213 -7.37 -2.37 10.50
CA VAL A 213 -6.91 -1.25 9.68
C VAL A 213 -8.09 -0.44 9.16
N PHE A 214 -9.15 -1.09 8.67
CA PHE A 214 -10.37 -0.43 8.22
C PHE A 214 -11.01 0.39 9.34
N GLY A 215 -11.13 -0.19 10.56
CA GLY A 215 -11.65 0.52 11.73
C GLY A 215 -10.81 1.74 12.09
N VAL A 216 -9.47 1.63 12.06
CA VAL A 216 -8.56 2.75 12.30
C VAL A 216 -8.74 3.84 11.25
N LEU A 217 -8.84 3.48 9.97
CA LEU A 217 -9.06 4.44 8.88
C LEU A 217 -10.41 5.15 8.99
N LEU A 218 -11.48 4.44 9.37
CA LEU A 218 -12.78 5.04 9.62
C LEU A 218 -12.71 6.06 10.78
N LEU A 219 -12.07 5.68 11.87
CA LEU A 219 -11.90 6.57 13.03
C LEU A 219 -11.05 7.79 12.66
N MET A 220 -9.94 7.59 11.95
CA MET A 220 -9.12 8.70 11.45
C MET A 220 -9.91 9.63 10.53
N GLY A 221 -10.68 9.08 9.59
CA GLY A 221 -11.53 9.87 8.68
C GLY A 221 -12.57 10.70 9.43
N LEU A 222 -13.23 10.09 10.43
CA LEU A 222 -14.19 10.80 11.29
C LEU A 222 -13.50 11.92 12.07
N MET A 223 -12.36 11.64 12.69
CA MET A 223 -11.59 12.66 13.43
C MET A 223 -11.17 13.80 12.50
N ILE A 224 -10.62 13.50 11.33
CA ILE A 224 -10.22 14.51 10.33
C ILE A 224 -11.43 15.36 9.92
N SER A 225 -12.58 14.74 9.69
CA SER A 225 -13.81 15.45 9.31
C SER A 225 -14.28 16.41 10.42
N VAL A 226 -14.36 15.93 11.67
CA VAL A 226 -14.81 16.75 12.81
C VAL A 226 -13.82 17.87 13.11
N PHE A 227 -12.53 17.55 13.28
CA PHE A 227 -11.49 18.56 13.55
C PHE A 227 -11.33 19.53 12.38
N GLY A 228 -11.41 19.03 11.15
CA GLY A 228 -11.35 19.86 9.96
C GLY A 228 -12.48 20.86 9.88
N GLY A 229 -13.73 20.44 10.18
CA GLY A 229 -14.87 21.34 10.28
C GLY A 229 -14.68 22.43 11.35
N ILE A 230 -14.21 22.05 12.54
CA ILE A 230 -13.92 23.00 13.63
C ILE A 230 -12.82 24.00 13.22
N LEU A 231 -11.70 23.51 12.65
CA LEU A 231 -10.61 24.37 12.22
C LEU A 231 -11.04 25.32 11.11
N GLN A 232 -11.84 24.86 10.15
CA GLN A 232 -12.33 25.69 9.06
C GLN A 232 -13.28 26.78 9.57
N LEU A 233 -14.19 26.44 10.49
CA LEU A 233 -15.12 27.41 11.10
C LEU A 233 -14.39 28.46 11.96
N ALA A 234 -13.36 28.03 12.71
CA ALA A 234 -12.65 28.93 13.63
C ALA A 234 -11.59 29.80 12.92
N LEU A 235 -10.90 29.29 11.90
CA LEU A 235 -9.70 29.90 11.30
C LEU A 235 -9.83 30.11 9.79
N GLY A 236 -10.94 29.77 9.15
CA GLY A 236 -11.16 29.93 7.71
C GLY A 236 -10.09 29.21 6.88
N SER A 237 -9.47 29.92 5.95
CA SER A 237 -8.44 29.39 5.04
C SER A 237 -7.19 28.87 5.79
N ILE A 238 -6.82 29.48 6.90
CA ILE A 238 -5.69 29.02 7.73
C ILE A 238 -6.04 27.65 8.33
N GLY A 239 -7.29 27.44 8.77
CA GLY A 239 -7.76 26.16 9.26
C GLY A 239 -7.65 25.04 8.21
N VAL A 240 -7.98 25.35 6.95
CA VAL A 240 -7.81 24.40 5.84
C VAL A 240 -6.34 24.02 5.63
N LEU A 241 -5.44 25.00 5.68
CA LEU A 241 -3.98 24.74 5.53
C LEU A 241 -3.46 23.86 6.67
N LEU A 242 -3.83 24.16 7.92
CA LEU A 242 -3.45 23.35 9.09
C LEU A 242 -3.99 21.93 8.98
N LEU A 243 -5.23 21.76 8.51
CA LEU A 243 -5.81 20.45 8.26
C LEU A 243 -5.02 19.66 7.19
N GLN A 244 -4.62 20.30 6.09
CA GLN A 244 -3.80 19.66 5.05
C GLN A 244 -2.46 19.17 5.60
N LEU A 245 -1.79 20.01 6.41
CA LEU A 245 -0.53 19.63 7.07
C LEU A 245 -0.73 18.44 8.02
N LEU A 246 -1.82 18.43 8.78
CA LEU A 246 -2.18 17.32 9.66
C LEU A 246 -2.42 16.04 8.87
N ILE A 247 -3.16 16.10 7.76
CA ILE A 247 -3.42 14.93 6.89
C ILE A 247 -2.10 14.37 6.34
N VAL A 248 -1.19 15.22 5.87
CA VAL A 248 0.13 14.80 5.39
C VAL A 248 0.90 14.10 6.52
N PHE A 249 0.96 14.70 7.71
CA PHE A 249 1.63 14.10 8.87
C PHE A 249 1.02 12.73 9.22
N LEU A 250 -0.30 12.64 9.33
CA LEU A 250 -0.99 11.38 9.63
C LEU A 250 -0.76 10.32 8.55
N SER A 251 -0.71 10.70 7.28
CA SER A 251 -0.44 9.77 6.18
C SER A 251 0.97 9.18 6.25
N LEU A 252 1.99 9.99 6.56
CA LEU A 252 3.36 9.51 6.74
C LEU A 252 3.49 8.61 7.97
N PHE A 253 2.85 8.98 9.08
CA PHE A 253 2.79 8.15 10.28
C PHE A 253 2.13 6.80 9.98
N PHE A 254 1.01 6.81 9.26
CA PHE A 254 0.29 5.60 8.89
C PHE A 254 1.11 4.71 7.96
N GLN A 255 1.83 5.27 6.99
CA GLN A 255 2.74 4.51 6.12
C GLN A 255 3.83 3.79 6.92
N LEU A 256 4.47 4.48 7.88
CA LEU A 256 5.46 3.86 8.76
C LEU A 256 4.83 2.76 9.63
N LEU A 257 3.65 3.00 10.19
CA LEU A 257 2.93 2.01 10.99
C LEU A 257 2.61 0.75 10.18
N MET A 258 2.15 0.93 8.94
CA MET A 258 1.85 -0.21 8.04
C MET A 258 3.12 -1.00 7.68
N ALA A 259 4.25 -0.33 7.46
CA ALA A 259 5.52 -1.01 7.21
C ALA A 259 6.04 -1.75 8.46
N ALA A 260 5.88 -1.17 9.66
CA ALA A 260 6.19 -1.83 10.93
C ALA A 260 5.30 -3.07 11.16
N ALA A 261 4.00 -2.97 10.88
CA ALA A 261 3.06 -4.09 10.96
C ALA A 261 3.40 -5.19 9.94
N GLN A 262 3.77 -4.80 8.70
CA GLN A 262 4.23 -5.73 7.66
C GLN A 262 5.51 -6.47 8.09
N TRP A 263 6.45 -5.79 8.74
CA TRP A 263 7.65 -6.41 9.30
C TRP A 263 7.28 -7.46 10.35
N ARG A 264 6.38 -7.13 11.28
CA ARG A 264 5.89 -8.09 12.31
C ARG A 264 5.15 -9.28 11.70
N ALA A 265 4.31 -9.04 10.70
CA ALA A 265 3.64 -10.10 9.94
C ALA A 265 4.64 -11.02 9.24
N PHE A 266 5.70 -10.43 8.61
CA PHE A 266 6.75 -11.19 7.95
C PHE A 266 7.47 -12.13 8.93
N LEU A 267 7.92 -11.64 10.08
CA LEU A 267 8.58 -12.45 11.09
C LEU A 267 7.68 -13.54 11.68
N ARG A 268 6.37 -13.30 11.78
CA ARG A 268 5.40 -14.26 12.30
C ARG A 268 5.08 -15.38 11.30
N VAL A 269 4.98 -15.05 10.03
CA VAL A 269 4.66 -16.01 8.96
C VAL A 269 5.89 -16.83 8.54
N PHE A 270 7.10 -16.25 8.68
CA PHE A 270 8.36 -16.89 8.30
C PHE A 270 9.35 -16.92 9.50
N PRO A 271 9.09 -17.73 10.54
CA PRO A 271 9.84 -17.69 11.80
C PRO A 271 11.21 -18.37 11.74
N VAL A 272 11.52 -19.12 10.67
CA VAL A 272 12.75 -19.91 10.64
C VAL A 272 13.93 -19.10 10.14
N GLY A 273 14.93 -19.00 11.02
CA GLY A 273 16.31 -18.71 10.64
C GLY A 273 16.51 -17.40 9.91
N VAL A 274 15.70 -16.40 10.25
CA VAL A 274 15.92 -15.06 9.72
C VAL A 274 17.08 -14.44 10.49
N ASP A 275 18.28 -14.95 10.23
CA ASP A 275 19.43 -14.09 10.13
C ASP A 275 19.40 -13.56 8.68
N PRO A 276 18.86 -12.35 8.46
CA PRO A 276 18.85 -11.76 7.10
C PRO A 276 20.26 -11.49 6.61
N ASP A 277 21.27 -11.57 7.48
CA ASP A 277 22.68 -11.42 7.17
C ASP A 277 23.36 -12.77 6.92
N ALA A 278 22.64 -13.92 7.10
CA ALA A 278 23.16 -15.23 6.75
C ALA A 278 23.08 -15.46 5.25
N PRO A 279 24.17 -15.78 4.55
CA PRO A 279 24.13 -16.08 3.13
C PRO A 279 23.25 -17.29 2.88
N ILE A 280 22.18 -17.12 2.09
CA ILE A 280 21.38 -18.25 1.61
C ILE A 280 22.16 -18.84 0.45
N GLU A 281 22.77 -20.00 0.67
CA GLU A 281 23.27 -20.82 -0.43
C GLU A 281 22.07 -21.27 -1.28
N VAL A 282 22.04 -20.78 -2.53
CA VAL A 282 21.01 -21.09 -3.54
C VAL A 282 21.26 -22.45 -4.14
#